data_82a442df09fe5228c95bd254fa22c04b
#
_entry.id   82a442df09fe5228c95bd254fa22c04b
#
_cell.length_a   1.000
_cell.length_b   1.000
_cell.length_c   1.000
_cell.angle_alpha   90.00
_cell.angle_beta   90.00
_cell.angle_gamma   90.00
#
_symmetry.space_group_name_H-M   'P 1'
#
loop_
_entity.id
_entity.type
_entity.pdbx_description
1 polymer ?
#
loop_
_entity_poly.entity_id
_entity_poly.type
_entity_poly.pdbx_seq_one_letter_code
_entity_poly.pdbx_strand_id
1 'polypeptide(L)'
;MGMGRIRRDMKGYLEEHRNPVNRTLHYFAFLAAFLAWISLWIDIRLTLALAVLHYALAWTGHFYFEGNKPASFRYPLVGFYAGFLWFFLRTAEVVTRTDLVDAWVSKSE
;
A
#
# COMPACT_ATOMS: atom_id res chain seq x y z
N MET A 1 14.81 1.89 -17.00
CA MET A 1 14.08 0.90 -16.26
C MET A 1 13.96 1.26 -14.78
N GLY A 2 14.69 0.76 -13.90
CA GLY A 2 14.83 1.07 -12.49
C GLY A 2 13.82 2.05 -11.89
N MET A 3 14.31 3.22 -11.49
CA MET A 3 13.50 4.21 -10.76
C MET A 3 12.36 4.80 -11.58
N GLY A 4 12.53 4.94 -12.90
CA GLY A 4 11.44 5.45 -13.75
C GLY A 4 10.22 4.56 -13.75
N ARG A 5 10.43 3.23 -13.78
CA ARG A 5 9.33 2.27 -13.72
C ARG A 5 8.68 2.25 -12.35
N ILE A 6 9.49 2.29 -11.29
CA ILE A 6 8.98 2.28 -9.92
C ILE A 6 8.12 3.54 -9.67
N ARG A 7 8.56 4.69 -10.15
CA ARG A 7 7.78 5.93 -10.02
C ARG A 7 6.47 5.87 -10.78
N ARG A 8 6.47 5.27 -11.98
CA ARG A 8 5.24 5.07 -12.74
C ARG A 8 4.26 4.18 -12.01
N ASP A 9 4.75 3.07 -11.45
CA ASP A 9 3.89 2.15 -10.70
C ASP A 9 3.33 2.82 -9.45
N MET A 10 4.14 3.64 -8.76
CA MET A 10 3.66 4.42 -7.62
C MET A 10 2.61 5.44 -8.02
N LYS A 11 2.82 6.11 -9.15
CA LYS A 11 1.83 7.07 -9.68
C LYS A 11 0.51 6.37 -9.99
N GLY A 12 0.56 5.21 -10.64
CA GLY A 12 -0.62 4.38 -10.89
C GLY A 12 -1.30 3.94 -9.61
N TYR A 13 -0.52 3.54 -8.62
CA TYR A 13 -1.05 3.17 -7.31
C TYR A 13 -1.82 4.33 -6.68
N LEU A 14 -1.25 5.54 -6.70
CA LEU A 14 -1.91 6.72 -6.14
C LEU A 14 -3.19 7.07 -6.89
N GLU A 15 -3.22 6.88 -8.21
CA GLU A 15 -4.41 7.13 -9.02
C GLU A 15 -5.56 6.18 -8.68
N GLU A 16 -5.26 4.96 -8.30
CA GLU A 16 -6.26 3.97 -7.88
C GLU A 16 -6.64 4.11 -6.40
N HIS A 17 -5.93 4.94 -5.64
CA HIS A 17 -6.13 5.15 -4.21
C HIS A 17 -6.28 6.64 -3.91
N ARG A 18 -7.28 7.29 -4.53
CA ARG A 18 -7.50 8.74 -4.37
C ARG A 18 -8.30 9.09 -3.14
N ASN A 19 -9.21 8.22 -2.73
CA ASN A 19 -10.07 8.48 -1.59
C ASN A 19 -9.28 8.48 -0.29
N PRO A 20 -9.37 9.54 0.56
CA PRO A 20 -8.60 9.59 1.80
C PRO A 20 -8.92 8.46 2.78
N VAL A 21 -10.18 8.01 2.83
CA VAL A 21 -10.56 6.89 3.70
C VAL A 21 -9.90 5.61 3.19
N ASN A 22 -9.92 5.37 1.87
CA ASN A 22 -9.26 4.22 1.29
C ASN A 22 -7.75 4.24 1.55
N ARG A 23 -7.10 5.41 1.43
CA ARG A 23 -5.67 5.53 1.74
C ARG A 23 -5.38 5.19 3.19
N THR A 24 -6.23 5.63 4.11
CA THR A 24 -6.10 5.30 5.52
C THR A 24 -6.27 3.80 5.75
N LEU A 25 -7.27 3.18 5.13
CA LEU A 25 -7.49 1.74 5.22
C LEU A 25 -6.28 0.97 4.66
N HIS A 26 -5.73 1.42 3.54
CA HIS A 26 -4.55 0.78 2.95
C HIS A 26 -3.30 0.97 3.81
N TYR A 27 -3.18 2.09 4.50
CA TYR A 27 -2.06 2.28 5.43
C TYR A 27 -2.10 1.19 6.51
N PHE A 28 -3.24 0.99 7.14
CA PHE A 28 -3.38 -0.04 8.15
C PHE A 28 -3.36 -1.46 7.56
N ALA A 29 -3.83 -1.63 6.32
CA ALA A 29 -3.71 -2.90 5.62
C ALA A 29 -2.23 -3.28 5.43
N PHE A 30 -1.40 -2.34 5.03
CA PHE A 30 0.04 -2.61 4.86
C PHE A 30 0.78 -2.69 6.18
N LEU A 31 0.32 -2.02 7.22
CA LEU A 31 0.82 -2.26 8.56
C LEU A 31 0.55 -3.70 8.99
N ALA A 32 -0.67 -4.20 8.75
CA ALA A 32 -1.01 -5.60 9.05
C ALA A 32 -0.13 -6.56 8.24
N ALA A 33 0.10 -6.27 6.95
CA ALA A 33 0.97 -7.09 6.11
C ALA A 33 2.42 -7.08 6.59
N PHE A 34 2.91 -5.93 7.02
CA PHE A 34 4.26 -5.81 7.59
C PHE A 34 4.40 -6.66 8.85
N LEU A 35 3.42 -6.56 9.75
CA LEU A 35 3.40 -7.37 10.96
C LEU A 35 3.24 -8.86 10.65
N ALA A 36 2.52 -9.20 9.58
CA ALA A 36 2.38 -10.58 9.14
C ALA A 36 3.74 -11.18 8.73
N TRP A 37 4.57 -10.40 8.03
CA TRP A 37 5.92 -10.84 7.66
C TRP A 37 6.80 -11.09 8.88
N ILE A 38 6.70 -10.22 9.89
CA ILE A 38 7.46 -10.38 11.13
C ILE A 38 6.95 -11.61 11.90
N SER A 39 5.64 -11.76 12.04
CA SER A 39 5.04 -12.86 12.82
C SER A 39 5.25 -14.22 12.17
N LEU A 40 5.61 -14.26 10.89
CA LEU A 40 5.93 -15.51 10.19
C LEU A 40 7.02 -16.31 10.92
N TRP A 41 7.94 -15.61 11.58
CA TRP A 41 9.05 -16.20 12.31
C TRP A 41 8.71 -16.50 13.79
N ILE A 42 7.50 -16.16 14.21
CA ILE A 42 7.06 -16.28 15.60
C ILE A 42 5.87 -17.24 15.71
N ASP A 43 4.80 -16.99 14.96
CA ASP A 43 3.57 -17.78 15.01
C ASP A 43 2.81 -17.66 13.70
N ILE A 44 2.76 -18.74 12.94
CA ILE A 44 2.08 -18.76 11.63
C ILE A 44 0.58 -18.43 11.73
N ARG A 45 -0.06 -18.75 12.85
CA ARG A 45 -1.48 -18.45 13.04
C ARG A 45 -1.72 -16.94 13.08
N LEU A 46 -0.81 -16.21 13.72
CA LEU A 46 -0.88 -14.75 13.73
C LEU A 46 -0.65 -14.18 12.33
N THR A 47 0.29 -14.75 11.58
CA THR A 47 0.54 -14.35 10.19
C THR A 47 -0.71 -14.50 9.34
N LEU A 48 -1.40 -15.63 9.44
CA LEU A 48 -2.63 -15.88 8.67
C LEU A 48 -3.74 -14.90 9.05
N ALA A 49 -3.92 -14.63 10.34
CA ALA A 49 -4.91 -13.67 10.82
C ALA A 49 -4.62 -12.26 10.29
N LEU A 50 -3.36 -11.84 10.31
CA LEU A 50 -2.96 -10.52 9.80
C LEU A 50 -3.10 -10.44 8.29
N ALA A 51 -2.85 -11.52 7.56
CA ALA A 51 -3.05 -11.57 6.11
C ALA A 51 -4.52 -11.39 5.76
N VAL A 52 -5.42 -12.05 6.49
CA VAL A 52 -6.87 -11.87 6.30
C VAL A 52 -7.26 -10.42 6.59
N LEU A 53 -6.75 -9.85 7.66
CA LEU A 53 -7.02 -8.45 8.00
C LEU A 53 -6.53 -7.50 6.91
N HIS A 54 -5.33 -7.75 6.36
CA HIS A 54 -4.80 -6.97 5.25
C HIS A 54 -5.78 -6.90 4.08
N TYR A 55 -6.24 -8.05 3.60
CA TYR A 55 -7.16 -8.09 2.46
C TYR A 55 -8.54 -7.52 2.81
N ALA A 56 -9.03 -7.76 4.02
CA ALA A 56 -10.30 -7.18 4.45
C ALA A 56 -10.26 -5.65 4.40
N LEU A 57 -9.20 -5.04 4.91
CA LEU A 57 -9.06 -3.59 4.89
C LEU A 57 -8.86 -3.05 3.47
N ALA A 58 -7.99 -3.69 2.69
CA ALA A 58 -7.68 -3.24 1.34
C ALA A 58 -8.90 -3.34 0.41
N TRP A 59 -9.60 -4.46 0.44
CA TRP A 59 -10.76 -4.66 -0.43
C TRP A 59 -11.95 -3.80 -0.02
N THR A 60 -12.15 -3.61 1.28
CA THR A 60 -13.17 -2.66 1.76
C THR A 60 -12.91 -1.27 1.20
N GLY A 61 -11.65 -0.82 1.24
CA GLY A 61 -11.27 0.47 0.70
C GLY A 61 -11.60 0.59 -0.78
N HIS A 62 -11.22 -0.41 -1.59
CA HIS A 62 -11.47 -0.37 -3.03
C HIS A 62 -12.95 -0.43 -3.36
N PHE A 63 -13.69 -1.38 -2.80
CA PHE A 63 -15.08 -1.61 -3.17
C PHE A 63 -16.03 -0.57 -2.61
N TYR A 64 -15.82 -0.11 -1.38
CA TYR A 64 -16.75 0.81 -0.73
C TYR A 64 -16.39 2.28 -0.89
N PHE A 65 -15.11 2.63 -0.98
CA PHE A 65 -14.68 4.02 -0.96
C PHE A 65 -14.09 4.50 -2.28
N GLU A 66 -13.42 3.64 -3.04
CA GLU A 66 -12.86 4.01 -4.35
C GLU A 66 -13.81 3.68 -5.49
N GLY A 67 -14.61 2.63 -5.35
CA GLY A 67 -15.46 2.14 -6.42
C GLY A 67 -14.69 1.45 -7.54
N ASN A 68 -13.51 0.92 -7.26
CA ASN A 68 -12.70 0.21 -8.25
C ASN A 68 -12.33 -1.19 -7.73
N LYS A 69 -11.71 -1.98 -8.58
CA LYS A 69 -11.23 -3.31 -8.22
C LYS A 69 -9.80 -3.23 -7.67
N PRO A 70 -9.47 -4.04 -6.64
CA PRO A 70 -8.09 -4.10 -6.15
C PRO A 70 -7.11 -4.50 -7.26
N ALA A 71 -5.90 -3.93 -7.23
CA ALA A 71 -4.84 -4.30 -8.17
C ALA A 71 -4.47 -5.78 -8.07
N SER A 72 -4.67 -6.38 -6.89
CA SER A 72 -4.39 -7.80 -6.67
C SER A 72 -5.20 -8.73 -7.58
N PHE A 73 -6.29 -8.26 -8.16
CA PHE A 73 -7.08 -9.06 -9.11
C PHE A 73 -6.41 -9.15 -10.49
N ARG A 74 -5.52 -8.21 -10.79
CA ARG A 74 -4.90 -8.08 -12.11
C ARG A 74 -3.38 -8.09 -12.05
N TYR A 75 -2.81 -7.34 -11.11
CA TYR A 75 -1.36 -7.16 -10.95
C TYR A 75 -0.98 -7.32 -9.48
N PRO A 76 -1.02 -8.55 -8.93
CA PRO A 76 -0.82 -8.74 -7.49
C PRO A 76 0.55 -8.28 -7.01
N LEU A 77 1.61 -8.52 -7.79
CA LEU A 77 2.96 -8.12 -7.37
C LEU A 77 3.12 -6.61 -7.37
N VAL A 78 2.56 -5.92 -8.38
CA VAL A 78 2.63 -4.46 -8.44
C VAL A 78 1.89 -3.85 -7.26
N GLY A 79 0.71 -4.35 -6.95
CA GLY A 79 -0.08 -3.87 -5.79
C GLY A 79 0.68 -4.01 -4.49
N PHE A 80 1.35 -5.17 -4.30
CA PHE A 80 2.11 -5.40 -3.09
C PHE A 80 3.33 -4.48 -2.96
N TYR A 81 4.21 -4.45 -3.97
CA TYR A 81 5.43 -3.67 -3.80
C TYR A 81 5.15 -2.16 -3.80
N ALA A 82 4.24 -1.69 -4.65
CA ALA A 82 3.89 -0.27 -4.66
C ALA A 82 3.21 0.12 -3.35
N GLY A 83 2.34 -0.73 -2.83
CA GLY A 83 1.69 -0.50 -1.55
C GLY A 83 2.67 -0.46 -0.38
N PHE A 84 3.61 -1.40 -0.31
CA PHE A 84 4.65 -1.38 0.72
C PHE A 84 5.55 -0.16 0.59
N LEU A 85 5.96 0.19 -0.62
CA LEU A 85 6.78 1.38 -0.84
C LEU A 85 6.03 2.63 -0.40
N TRP A 86 4.76 2.76 -0.77
CA TRP A 86 3.91 3.86 -0.33
C TRP A 86 3.79 3.90 1.20
N PHE A 87 3.59 2.74 1.82
CA PHE A 87 3.47 2.63 3.27
C PHE A 87 4.73 3.13 3.97
N PHE A 88 5.91 2.72 3.50
CA PHE A 88 7.16 3.16 4.09
C PHE A 88 7.41 4.66 3.87
N LEU A 89 7.12 5.16 2.68
CA LEU A 89 7.25 6.59 2.38
C LEU A 89 6.27 7.41 3.20
N ARG A 90 5.03 6.95 3.33
CA ARG A 90 4.02 7.65 4.14
C ARG A 90 4.40 7.66 5.62
N THR A 91 4.94 6.55 6.11
CA THR A 91 5.44 6.50 7.49
C THR A 91 6.57 7.51 7.69
N ALA A 92 7.50 7.58 6.74
CA ALA A 92 8.58 8.56 6.80
C ALA A 92 8.05 10.00 6.74
N GLU A 93 7.02 10.27 5.93
CA GLU A 93 6.37 11.59 5.90
C GLU A 93 5.82 11.99 7.27
N VAL A 94 5.11 11.05 7.92
CA VAL A 94 4.52 11.32 9.24
C VAL A 94 5.61 11.58 10.27
N VAL A 95 6.67 10.80 10.25
CA VAL A 95 7.78 10.93 11.22
C VAL A 95 8.56 12.21 11.00
N THR A 96 8.88 12.53 9.74
CA THR A 96 9.71 13.69 9.39
C THR A 96 8.91 14.96 9.15
N ARG A 97 7.58 14.86 9.04
CA ARG A 97 6.67 15.96 8.70
C ARG A 97 7.03 16.60 7.36
N THR A 98 7.39 15.78 6.38
CA THR A 98 7.75 16.21 5.04
C THR A 98 6.84 15.56 4.00
N ASP A 99 6.83 16.12 2.80
CA ASP A 99 6.02 15.60 1.68
C ASP A 99 6.96 14.82 0.75
N LEU A 100 7.10 13.52 1.01
CA LEU A 100 8.02 12.66 0.27
C LEU A 100 7.37 11.97 -0.92
N VAL A 101 6.12 11.50 -0.78
CA VAL A 101 5.46 10.72 -1.82
C VAL A 101 5.23 11.57 -3.05
N ASP A 102 4.57 12.71 -2.89
CA ASP A 102 4.25 13.59 -4.02
C ASP A 102 5.51 14.20 -4.62
N ALA A 103 6.47 14.58 -3.78
CA ALA A 103 7.74 15.12 -4.24
C ALA A 103 8.52 14.09 -5.06
N TRP A 104 8.52 12.83 -4.63
CA TRP A 104 9.21 11.77 -5.34
C TRP A 104 8.53 11.41 -6.66
N VAL A 105 7.20 11.30 -6.66
CA VAL A 105 6.43 10.99 -7.86
C VAL A 105 6.53 12.10 -8.90
N SER A 106 6.51 13.37 -8.46
CA SER A 106 6.59 14.51 -9.40
C SER A 106 7.90 14.57 -10.15
N LYS A 107 8.98 14.00 -9.62
CA LYS A 107 10.27 13.95 -10.32
C LYS A 107 10.23 13.09 -11.58
N SER A 108 9.22 12.22 -11.73
CA SER A 108 9.08 11.38 -12.92
C SER A 108 8.40 12.10 -14.08
N GLU A 109 7.86 13.26 -13.82
CA GLU A 109 7.22 14.11 -14.82
C GLU A 109 8.19 15.13 -15.39
#